data_f412ff3421147e1a32776703c511e817
#
_entry.id   f412ff3421147e1a32776703c511e817
#
_cell.length_a   1.000
_cell.length_b   1.000
_cell.length_c   1.000
_cell.angle_alpha   90.00
_cell.angle_beta   90.00
_cell.angle_gamma   90.00
#
_symmetry.space_group_name_H-M   'P 1'
#
loop_
_entity.id
_entity.type
_entity.pdbx_description
1 polymer ?
#
loop_
_entity_poly.entity_id
_entity_poly.type
_entity_poly.pdbx_seq_one_letter_code
_entity_poly.pdbx_strand_id
1 'polypeptide(L)'
;MDSNDNPDYISPKEWQSRGELEILLGHSIFVIDEGATHLPTIVLLHGFPTSSWDWAPIWHSLSQSYRLIALDMLGFGFSDKPNSHRYSIHGQADIVEALVKTKGLDDFHVLAHDYGDTVAQELLARQLTGAGAGTWLSCCLLNGGLFPET
;
A
#
# COMPACT_ATOMS: atom_id res chain seq x y z
N MET A 1 -14.92 -13.58 23.19
CA MET A 1 -15.42 -12.26 22.78
C MET A 1 -15.62 -12.31 21.28
N ASP A 2 -16.85 -12.24 20.84
CA ASP A 2 -17.15 -12.22 19.41
C ASP A 2 -16.59 -10.93 18.81
N SER A 3 -15.92 -11.06 17.64
CA SER A 3 -15.34 -9.95 16.88
C SER A 3 -16.36 -8.89 16.43
N ASN A 4 -17.63 -9.10 16.71
CA ASN A 4 -18.74 -8.21 16.36
C ASN A 4 -18.98 -7.06 17.39
N ASP A 5 -18.28 -7.03 18.52
CA ASP A 5 -18.50 -6.00 19.56
C ASP A 5 -17.52 -4.82 19.49
N ASN A 6 -16.58 -4.82 18.54
CA ASN A 6 -15.70 -3.69 18.29
C ASN A 6 -16.31 -2.75 17.25
N PRO A 7 -16.73 -1.52 17.60
CA PRO A 7 -17.33 -0.58 16.66
C PRO A 7 -16.37 -0.16 15.53
N ASP A 8 -15.07 -0.36 15.71
CA ASP A 8 -14.05 -0.03 14.70
C ASP A 8 -13.65 -1.25 13.83
N TYR A 9 -14.29 -2.41 14.04
CA TYR A 9 -13.99 -3.60 13.26
C TYR A 9 -14.56 -3.49 11.84
N ILE A 10 -13.67 -3.50 10.85
CA ILE A 10 -14.01 -3.56 9.43
C ILE A 10 -13.84 -5.00 8.95
N SER A 11 -14.92 -5.65 8.53
CA SER A 11 -14.83 -7.00 7.99
C SER A 11 -14.13 -7.02 6.63
N PRO A 12 -13.53 -8.16 6.18
CA PRO A 12 -12.93 -8.26 4.85
C PRO A 12 -13.90 -7.91 3.71
N LYS A 13 -15.17 -8.27 3.86
CA LYS A 13 -16.22 -7.95 2.87
C LYS A 13 -16.50 -6.44 2.82
N GLU A 14 -16.55 -5.79 3.96
CA GLU A 14 -16.71 -4.34 4.03
C GLU A 14 -15.48 -3.64 3.47
N TRP A 15 -14.27 -4.11 3.80
CA TRP A 15 -13.02 -3.61 3.23
C TRP A 15 -13.03 -3.68 1.71
N GLN A 16 -13.42 -4.83 1.16
CA GLN A 16 -13.55 -5.02 -0.29
C GLN A 16 -14.53 -4.02 -0.93
N SER A 17 -15.63 -3.70 -0.25
CA SER A 17 -16.63 -2.77 -0.77
C SER A 17 -16.19 -1.30 -0.77
N ARG A 18 -15.14 -0.96 -0.04
CA ARG A 18 -14.57 0.40 0.04
C ARG A 18 -13.55 0.68 -1.06
N GLY A 19 -12.97 -0.36 -1.66
CA GLY A 19 -11.96 -0.21 -2.70
C GLY A 19 -12.50 -0.60 -4.08
N GLU A 20 -11.65 -0.47 -5.06
CA GLU A 20 -11.95 -0.81 -6.45
C GLU A 20 -10.73 -1.47 -7.11
N LEU A 21 -10.96 -2.12 -8.24
CA LEU A 21 -9.92 -2.71 -9.06
C LEU A 21 -9.45 -1.69 -10.09
N GLU A 22 -8.19 -1.33 -10.03
CA GLU A 22 -7.53 -0.44 -11.00
C GLU A 22 -6.56 -1.21 -11.86
N ILE A 23 -6.43 -0.85 -13.14
CA ILE A 23 -5.46 -1.46 -14.02
C ILE A 23 -4.13 -0.70 -13.91
N LEU A 24 -3.15 -1.33 -13.30
CA LEU A 24 -1.79 -0.82 -13.15
C LEU A 24 -0.80 -1.75 -13.85
N LEU A 25 -0.08 -1.26 -14.83
CA LEU A 25 0.88 -2.02 -15.63
C LEU A 25 0.30 -3.33 -16.23
N GLY A 26 -0.99 -3.30 -16.60
CA GLY A 26 -1.69 -4.44 -17.18
C GLY A 26 -2.23 -5.46 -16.19
N HIS A 27 -2.10 -5.22 -14.89
CA HIS A 27 -2.67 -6.06 -13.83
C HIS A 27 -3.84 -5.38 -13.13
N SER A 28 -4.84 -6.17 -12.73
CA SER A 28 -5.96 -5.70 -11.92
C SER A 28 -5.53 -5.67 -10.46
N ILE A 29 -5.38 -4.47 -9.92
CA ILE A 29 -4.89 -4.20 -8.57
C ILE A 29 -6.01 -3.62 -7.72
N PHE A 30 -6.29 -4.24 -6.58
CA PHE A 30 -7.24 -3.69 -5.62
C PHE A 30 -6.63 -2.50 -4.90
N VAL A 31 -7.34 -1.38 -4.93
CA VAL A 31 -6.91 -0.10 -4.32
C VAL A 31 -8.04 0.45 -3.47
N ILE A 32 -7.70 0.89 -2.27
CA ILE A 32 -8.57 1.69 -1.42
C ILE A 32 -7.98 3.11 -1.34
N ASP A 33 -8.81 4.12 -1.59
CA ASP A 33 -8.41 5.52 -1.61
C ASP A 33 -9.49 6.34 -0.91
N GLU A 34 -9.27 6.68 0.34
CA GLU A 34 -10.23 7.38 1.17
C GLU A 34 -9.63 8.64 1.81
N GLY A 35 -10.45 9.67 1.91
CA GLY A 35 -10.10 10.95 2.50
C GLY A 35 -10.12 12.08 1.49
N ALA A 36 -10.16 13.30 2.00
CA ALA A 36 -10.21 14.48 1.16
C ALA A 36 -8.85 14.76 0.49
N THR A 37 -8.87 15.14 -0.77
CA THR A 37 -7.65 15.35 -1.58
C THR A 37 -6.75 16.48 -1.10
N HIS A 38 -7.26 17.38 -0.26
CA HIS A 38 -6.48 18.46 0.35
C HIS A 38 -5.73 18.03 1.63
N LEU A 39 -6.03 16.84 2.17
CA LEU A 39 -5.31 16.30 3.32
C LEU A 39 -3.96 15.71 2.88
N PRO A 40 -2.96 15.72 3.78
CA PRO A 40 -1.70 14.99 3.54
C PRO A 40 -2.00 13.52 3.23
N THR A 41 -1.33 12.96 2.25
CA THR A 41 -1.58 11.56 1.81
C THR A 41 -0.59 10.60 2.44
N ILE A 42 -1.08 9.44 2.90
CA ILE A 42 -0.25 8.29 3.27
C ILE A 42 -0.51 7.16 2.28
N VAL A 43 0.56 6.63 1.68
CA VAL A 43 0.54 5.38 0.91
C VAL A 43 0.94 4.24 1.85
N LEU A 44 0.10 3.20 1.94
CA LEU A 44 0.26 2.10 2.88
C LEU A 44 0.58 0.80 2.13
N LEU A 45 1.70 0.16 2.50
CA LEU A 45 2.23 -1.06 1.87
C LEU A 45 2.18 -2.22 2.87
N HIS A 46 1.32 -3.21 2.61
CA HIS A 46 1.11 -4.36 3.50
C HIS A 46 2.25 -5.38 3.47
N GLY A 47 2.22 -6.33 4.40
CA GLY A 47 3.17 -7.41 4.55
C GLY A 47 2.77 -8.74 3.90
N PHE A 48 3.64 -9.74 4.05
CA PHE A 48 3.41 -11.13 3.66
C PHE A 48 2.83 -11.92 4.85
N PRO A 49 1.88 -12.83 4.68
CA PRO A 49 1.19 -13.22 3.43
C PRO A 49 -0.22 -12.64 3.32
N THR A 50 -0.42 -11.42 3.71
CA THR A 50 -1.73 -10.80 3.93
C THR A 50 -2.17 -9.85 2.79
N SER A 51 -2.78 -8.72 3.14
CA SER A 51 -3.33 -7.76 2.19
C SER A 51 -3.44 -6.37 2.84
N SER A 52 -3.91 -5.39 2.11
CA SER A 52 -4.20 -4.05 2.63
C SER A 52 -5.20 -4.04 3.81
N TRP A 53 -5.98 -5.11 3.99
CA TRP A 53 -6.87 -5.25 5.14
C TRP A 53 -6.15 -5.23 6.49
N ASP A 54 -4.86 -5.51 6.53
CA ASP A 54 -4.03 -5.36 7.75
C ASP A 54 -4.11 -3.95 8.34
N TRP A 55 -4.40 -2.95 7.52
CA TRP A 55 -4.52 -1.56 7.93
C TRP A 55 -5.87 -1.19 8.52
N ALA A 56 -6.87 -2.07 8.43
CA ALA A 56 -8.23 -1.81 8.91
C ALA A 56 -8.28 -1.35 10.37
N PRO A 57 -7.51 -1.92 11.33
CA PRO A 57 -7.57 -1.51 12.74
C PRO A 57 -7.16 -0.05 13.01
N ILE A 58 -6.33 0.53 12.15
CA ILE A 58 -5.85 1.92 12.31
C ILE A 58 -6.46 2.88 11.30
N TRP A 59 -7.25 2.34 10.35
CA TRP A 59 -7.76 3.10 9.23
C TRP A 59 -8.61 4.29 9.64
N HIS A 60 -9.59 4.06 10.53
CA HIS A 60 -10.45 5.13 11.02
C HIS A 60 -9.66 6.25 11.70
N SER A 61 -8.73 5.92 12.58
CA SER A 61 -7.93 6.92 13.31
C SER A 61 -7.07 7.76 12.37
N LEU A 62 -6.41 7.13 11.38
CA LEU A 62 -5.57 7.85 10.42
C LEU A 62 -6.40 8.70 9.45
N SER A 63 -7.57 8.22 9.03
CA SER A 63 -8.44 8.92 8.07
C SER A 63 -9.00 10.25 8.57
N GLN A 64 -8.94 10.51 9.88
CA GLN A 64 -9.32 11.80 10.45
C GLN A 64 -8.39 12.93 10.04
N SER A 65 -7.14 12.64 9.71
CA SER A 65 -6.10 13.65 9.45
C SER A 65 -5.39 13.46 8.11
N TYR A 66 -5.58 12.32 7.45
CA TYR A 66 -4.87 11.96 6.23
C TYR A 66 -5.83 11.40 5.17
N ARG A 67 -5.49 11.63 3.90
CA ARG A 67 -5.97 10.79 2.81
C ARG A 67 -5.16 9.50 2.83
N LEU A 68 -5.84 8.35 2.80
CA LEU A 68 -5.19 7.04 2.89
C LEU A 68 -5.34 6.31 1.57
N ILE A 69 -4.22 5.85 1.02
CA ILE A 69 -4.19 5.03 -0.19
C ILE A 69 -3.47 3.74 0.14
N ALA A 70 -4.17 2.62 0.07
CA ALA A 70 -3.62 1.29 0.23
C ALA A 70 -3.93 0.43 -0.99
N LEU A 71 -3.04 -0.51 -1.32
CA LEU A 71 -3.25 -1.46 -2.39
C LEU A 71 -3.01 -2.88 -1.87
N ASP A 72 -3.66 -3.86 -2.48
CA ASP A 72 -3.21 -5.24 -2.40
C ASP A 72 -2.14 -5.43 -3.46
N MET A 73 -0.90 -5.71 -3.04
CA MET A 73 0.19 -5.95 -3.98
C MET A 73 -0.12 -7.12 -4.90
N LEU A 74 0.45 -7.13 -6.11
CA LEU A 74 0.25 -8.21 -7.08
C LEU A 74 0.57 -9.57 -6.45
N GLY A 75 -0.35 -10.52 -6.56
CA GLY A 75 -0.25 -11.83 -5.93
C GLY A 75 -0.97 -11.94 -4.58
N PHE A 76 -1.51 -10.83 -4.03
CA PHE A 76 -2.11 -10.77 -2.71
C PHE A 76 -3.58 -10.29 -2.75
N GLY A 77 -4.29 -10.56 -1.67
CA GLY A 77 -5.63 -10.03 -1.41
C GLY A 77 -6.61 -10.20 -2.57
N PHE A 78 -7.22 -9.10 -2.99
CA PHE A 78 -8.17 -9.05 -4.11
C PHE A 78 -7.51 -8.71 -5.46
N SER A 79 -6.19 -8.48 -5.48
CA SER A 79 -5.44 -8.23 -6.72
C SER A 79 -5.22 -9.50 -7.53
N ASP A 80 -4.85 -9.34 -8.81
CA ASP A 80 -4.48 -10.44 -9.69
C ASP A 80 -3.37 -11.33 -9.11
N LYS A 81 -3.45 -12.63 -9.43
CA LYS A 81 -2.47 -13.67 -9.03
C LYS A 81 -2.03 -14.49 -10.24
N PRO A 82 -1.36 -13.87 -11.23
CA PRO A 82 -0.98 -14.57 -12.45
C PRO A 82 0.04 -15.69 -12.17
N ASN A 83 -0.27 -16.91 -12.59
CA ASN A 83 0.56 -18.10 -12.33
C ASN A 83 1.91 -18.09 -13.07
N SER A 84 1.96 -17.47 -14.24
CA SER A 84 3.18 -17.42 -15.06
C SER A 84 4.03 -16.17 -14.82
N HIS A 85 3.66 -15.33 -13.86
CA HIS A 85 4.36 -14.09 -13.55
C HIS A 85 5.60 -14.34 -12.68
N ARG A 86 6.70 -13.66 -13.00
CA ARG A 86 7.88 -13.63 -12.14
C ARG A 86 7.74 -12.50 -11.13
N TYR A 87 7.31 -12.84 -9.93
CA TYR A 87 7.20 -11.90 -8.83
C TYR A 87 8.57 -11.39 -8.40
N SER A 88 8.69 -10.08 -8.18
CA SER A 88 9.90 -9.46 -7.69
C SER A 88 9.60 -8.18 -6.92
N ILE A 89 10.50 -7.78 -6.04
CA ILE A 89 10.40 -6.51 -5.31
C ILE A 89 10.37 -5.32 -6.28
N HIS A 90 11.21 -5.34 -7.32
CA HIS A 90 11.21 -4.32 -8.36
C HIS A 90 9.85 -4.21 -9.06
N GLY A 91 9.24 -5.35 -9.41
CA GLY A 91 7.90 -5.36 -10.03
C GLY A 91 6.81 -4.80 -9.12
N GLN A 92 6.86 -5.09 -7.83
CA GLN A 92 5.93 -4.48 -6.87
C GLN A 92 6.16 -2.97 -6.75
N ALA A 93 7.42 -2.54 -6.68
CA ALA A 93 7.76 -1.13 -6.67
C ALA A 93 7.27 -0.39 -7.93
N ASP A 94 7.39 -1.01 -9.11
CA ASP A 94 6.87 -0.46 -10.36
C ASP A 94 5.35 -0.23 -10.31
N ILE A 95 4.60 -1.18 -9.72
CA ILE A 95 3.14 -1.07 -9.54
C ILE A 95 2.80 0.08 -8.58
N VAL A 96 3.53 0.21 -7.46
CA VAL A 96 3.33 1.32 -6.51
C VAL A 96 3.60 2.66 -7.18
N GLU A 97 4.67 2.79 -7.97
CA GLU A 97 4.93 4.02 -8.72
C GLU A 97 3.87 4.32 -9.78
N ALA A 98 3.34 3.29 -10.43
CA ALA A 98 2.20 3.45 -11.35
C ALA A 98 0.97 3.97 -10.61
N LEU A 99 0.69 3.48 -9.40
CA LEU A 99 -0.39 3.97 -8.55
C LEU A 99 -0.17 5.46 -8.17
N VAL A 100 1.03 5.81 -7.70
CA VAL A 100 1.39 7.20 -7.35
C VAL A 100 1.15 8.14 -8.53
N LYS A 101 1.57 7.75 -9.73
CA LYS A 101 1.37 8.52 -10.97
C LYS A 101 -0.11 8.62 -11.34
N THR A 102 -0.85 7.51 -11.28
CA THR A 102 -2.29 7.46 -11.61
C THR A 102 -3.10 8.33 -10.66
N LYS A 103 -2.74 8.36 -9.37
CA LYS A 103 -3.39 9.22 -8.38
C LYS A 103 -2.91 10.68 -8.40
N GLY A 104 -1.90 11.01 -9.20
CA GLY A 104 -1.35 12.36 -9.30
C GLY A 104 -0.76 12.87 -8.00
N LEU A 105 -0.07 12.01 -7.25
CA LEU A 105 0.53 12.39 -5.96
C LEU A 105 1.84 13.12 -6.18
N ASP A 106 1.89 14.40 -5.84
CA ASP A 106 3.10 15.22 -5.90
C ASP A 106 3.99 14.95 -4.69
N ASP A 107 3.39 14.88 -3.49
CA ASP A 107 4.05 14.55 -2.25
C ASP A 107 3.19 13.63 -1.36
N PHE A 108 3.81 12.78 -0.57
CA PHE A 108 3.11 11.83 0.29
C PHE A 108 4.03 11.23 1.36
N HIS A 109 3.41 10.66 2.38
CA HIS A 109 4.06 9.83 3.39
C HIS A 109 3.94 8.35 3.01
N VAL A 110 4.86 7.52 3.49
CA VAL A 110 4.81 6.05 3.31
C VAL A 110 4.76 5.37 4.67
N LEU A 111 3.82 4.45 4.82
CA LEU A 111 3.73 3.53 5.94
C LEU A 111 3.80 2.10 5.40
N ALA A 112 4.81 1.34 5.81
CA ALA A 112 5.04 0.01 5.31
C ALA A 112 5.22 -1.00 6.45
N HIS A 113 4.93 -2.27 6.16
CA HIS A 113 5.04 -3.36 7.10
C HIS A 113 5.59 -4.61 6.41
N ASP A 114 6.56 -5.31 7.04
CA ASP A 114 7.11 -6.61 6.65
C ASP A 114 7.61 -6.63 5.19
N TYR A 115 7.00 -7.40 4.29
CA TYR A 115 7.30 -7.42 2.86
C TYR A 115 7.15 -6.05 2.20
N GLY A 116 6.19 -5.24 2.66
CA GLY A 116 6.01 -3.85 2.24
C GLY A 116 7.21 -2.97 2.56
N ASP A 117 7.95 -3.24 3.64
CA ASP A 117 9.19 -2.53 3.97
C ASP A 117 10.27 -2.77 2.92
N THR A 118 10.38 -4.00 2.41
CA THR A 118 11.36 -4.32 1.36
C THR A 118 11.01 -3.59 0.05
N VAL A 119 9.71 -3.53 -0.29
CA VAL A 119 9.25 -2.73 -1.44
C VAL A 119 9.51 -1.24 -1.21
N ALA A 120 9.25 -0.73 0.01
CA ALA A 120 9.51 0.65 0.38
C ALA A 120 10.99 1.01 0.28
N GLN A 121 11.90 0.12 0.66
CA GLN A 121 13.35 0.33 0.53
C GLN A 121 13.79 0.47 -0.93
N GLU A 122 13.26 -0.35 -1.84
CA GLU A 122 13.49 -0.20 -3.28
C GLU A 122 12.98 1.16 -3.78
N LEU A 123 11.77 1.55 -3.40
CA LEU A 123 11.18 2.84 -3.76
C LEU A 123 12.00 4.02 -3.18
N LEU A 124 12.49 3.89 -1.95
CA LEU A 124 13.34 4.90 -1.32
C LEU A 124 14.68 5.04 -2.07
N ALA A 125 15.27 3.93 -2.50
CA ALA A 125 16.49 3.96 -3.32
C ALA A 125 16.24 4.73 -4.64
N ARG A 126 15.10 4.55 -5.26
CA ARG A 126 14.69 5.33 -6.45
C ARG A 126 14.53 6.82 -6.13
N GLN A 127 13.94 7.17 -5.00
CA GLN A 127 13.84 8.57 -4.54
C GLN A 127 15.22 9.22 -4.41
N LEU A 128 16.18 8.52 -3.79
CA LEU A 128 17.54 9.03 -3.57
C LEU A 128 18.34 9.23 -4.87
N THR A 129 18.02 8.46 -5.92
CA THR A 129 18.65 8.60 -7.24
C THR A 129 17.92 9.54 -8.18
N GLY A 130 16.78 10.12 -7.74
CA GLY A 130 15.96 11.01 -8.56
C GLY A 130 15.09 10.30 -9.60
N ALA A 131 14.99 8.96 -9.52
CA ALA A 131 14.16 8.14 -10.43
C ALA A 131 12.76 7.84 -9.87
N GLY A 132 12.48 8.17 -8.61
CA GLY A 132 11.22 7.87 -7.94
C GLY A 132 10.05 8.74 -8.40
N ALA A 133 8.83 8.22 -8.30
CA ALA A 133 7.60 8.95 -8.55
C ALA A 133 7.17 9.75 -7.30
N GLY A 134 6.81 11.03 -7.50
CA GLY A 134 6.45 11.95 -6.42
C GLY A 134 7.59 12.23 -5.44
N THR A 135 7.29 12.88 -4.34
CA THR A 135 8.25 13.22 -3.28
C THR A 135 7.82 12.60 -1.95
N TRP A 136 8.69 11.85 -1.32
CA TRP A 136 8.43 11.30 0.00
C TRP A 136 8.67 12.34 1.08
N LEU A 137 7.66 12.64 1.87
CA LEU A 137 7.75 13.55 3.02
C LEU A 137 8.28 12.83 4.26
N SER A 138 7.91 11.59 4.46
CA SER A 138 8.42 10.71 5.51
C SER A 138 8.17 9.24 5.18
N CYS A 139 8.86 8.35 5.88
CA CYS A 139 8.70 6.91 5.78
C CYS A 139 8.70 6.28 7.17
N CYS A 140 7.73 5.41 7.44
CA CYS A 140 7.67 4.59 8.64
C CYS A 140 7.68 3.11 8.24
N LEU A 141 8.67 2.36 8.71
CA LEU A 141 8.87 0.95 8.44
C LEU A 141 8.60 0.13 9.69
N LEU A 142 7.77 -0.91 9.59
CA LEU A 142 7.31 -1.73 10.69
C LEU A 142 7.69 -3.21 10.47
N ASN A 143 8.56 -3.74 11.33
CA ASN A 143 8.91 -5.16 11.39
C ASN A 143 9.48 -5.75 10.09
N GLY A 144 10.12 -4.96 9.25
CA GLY A 144 10.75 -5.43 8.03
C GLY A 144 12.24 -5.72 8.19
N GLY A 145 12.79 -6.49 7.24
CA GLY A 145 14.22 -6.67 7.12
C GLY A 145 14.87 -5.39 6.58
N LEU A 146 15.72 -4.76 7.39
CA LEU A 146 16.41 -3.52 7.02
C LEU A 146 17.82 -3.74 6.45
N PHE A 147 18.30 -4.99 6.46
CA PHE A 147 19.66 -5.31 6.03
C PHE A 147 19.65 -6.33 4.89
N PRO A 148 20.50 -6.14 3.88
CA PRO A 148 20.70 -7.18 2.90
C PRO A 148 21.29 -8.41 3.62
N GLU A 149 20.69 -9.56 3.42
CA GLU A 149 21.31 -10.82 3.84
C GLU A 149 22.62 -10.97 3.06
N THR A 150 23.69 -11.03 3.78
CA THR A 150 25.03 -11.28 3.24
C THR A 150 25.23 -12.75 2.91
#